data_81c95f3ebf597cf54645aa0576a1014d
#
_entry.id   81c95f3ebf597cf54645aa0576a1014d
#
_cell.length_a   1.000
_cell.length_b   1.000
_cell.length_c   1.000
_cell.angle_alpha   90.00
_cell.angle_beta   90.00
_cell.angle_gamma   90.00
#
_symmetry.space_group_name_H-M   'P 1'
#
loop_
_entity.id
_entity.type
_entity.pdbx_description
1 polymer ?
#
loop_
_entity_poly.entity_id
_entity_poly.type
_entity_poly.pdbx_seq_one_letter_code
_entity_poly.pdbx_strand_id
1 'polypeptide(L)'
;MEELLEILNDIKDELNGNVKLVFQPAEEGIGGALPMIEDGILENPHVDAAFALHVEPLEKTGNIQIKDGSIMASPDDFKIVVHGVGGHASAPEKCVNPVTIGTAIITEFEKLNATVLKDKPCVMTVCYFNGGTCNNAIPQTAEIMGTARSLDNETREMLIELLDKTAHETAKKHG
;
A
#
# COMPACT_ATOMS: atom_id res chain seq x y z
N MET A 1 16.35 -3.67 20.43
CA MET A 1 15.41 -4.49 21.24
C MET A 1 16.08 -5.01 22.49
N GLU A 2 17.29 -5.61 22.40
CA GLU A 2 18.05 -6.09 23.58
C GLU A 2 18.31 -4.97 24.60
N GLU A 3 18.79 -3.82 24.16
CA GLU A 3 19.01 -2.65 25.04
C GLU A 3 17.74 -2.18 25.75
N LEU A 4 16.59 -2.21 25.07
CA LEU A 4 15.31 -1.87 25.72
C LEU A 4 14.93 -2.89 26.80
N LEU A 5 15.20 -4.18 26.57
CA LEU A 5 14.98 -5.24 27.53
C LEU A 5 15.84 -5.06 28.79
N GLU A 6 17.10 -4.71 28.61
CA GLU A 6 18.04 -4.45 29.71
C GLU A 6 17.55 -3.25 30.55
N ILE A 7 17.23 -2.13 29.90
CA ILE A 7 16.73 -0.92 30.58
C ILE A 7 15.44 -1.23 31.38
N LEU A 8 14.48 -1.90 30.75
CA LEU A 8 13.21 -2.25 31.42
C LEU A 8 13.42 -3.21 32.60
N ASN A 9 14.35 -4.14 32.49
CA ASN A 9 14.71 -5.05 33.58
C ASN A 9 15.38 -4.28 34.75
N ASP A 10 16.24 -3.32 34.44
CA ASP A 10 16.95 -2.54 35.46
C ASP A 10 16.00 -1.65 36.28
N ILE A 11 14.94 -1.13 35.66
CA ILE A 11 13.96 -0.25 36.30
C ILE A 11 12.66 -0.95 36.69
N LYS A 12 12.59 -2.28 36.60
CA LYS A 12 11.34 -3.05 36.82
C LYS A 12 10.66 -2.80 38.14
N ASP A 13 11.43 -2.55 39.19
CA ASP A 13 10.91 -2.28 40.55
C ASP A 13 10.39 -0.84 40.69
N GLU A 14 10.65 0.03 39.73
CA GLU A 14 10.15 1.40 39.65
C GLU A 14 8.88 1.52 38.82
N LEU A 15 8.52 0.48 38.04
CA LEU A 15 7.36 0.48 37.16
C LEU A 15 6.06 0.21 37.96
N ASN A 16 5.08 1.10 37.80
CA ASN A 16 3.74 0.92 38.34
C ASN A 16 2.82 0.20 37.34
N GLY A 17 3.16 -1.05 37.00
CA GLY A 17 2.38 -1.83 36.05
C GLY A 17 3.17 -2.94 35.41
N ASN A 18 2.59 -3.54 34.38
CA ASN A 18 3.22 -4.61 33.61
C ASN A 18 3.66 -4.10 32.25
N VAL A 19 4.81 -4.56 31.77
CA VAL A 19 5.26 -4.36 30.39
C VAL A 19 5.21 -5.69 29.66
N LYS A 20 4.40 -5.77 28.62
CA LYS A 20 4.34 -6.92 27.71
C LYS A 20 5.17 -6.62 26.47
N LEU A 21 6.20 -7.42 26.25
CA LEU A 21 7.02 -7.31 25.03
C LEU A 21 6.37 -8.09 23.90
N VAL A 22 6.22 -7.43 22.75
CA VAL A 22 5.57 -7.99 21.58
C VAL A 22 6.58 -8.05 20.43
N PHE A 23 6.82 -9.25 19.92
CA PHE A 23 7.69 -9.53 18.78
C PHE A 23 6.82 -9.86 17.57
N GLN A 24 6.49 -8.83 16.79
CA GLN A 24 5.62 -8.98 15.62
C GLN A 24 6.38 -9.60 14.45
N PRO A 25 5.89 -10.71 13.86
CA PRO A 25 6.42 -11.24 12.61
C PRO A 25 5.88 -10.47 11.40
N ALA A 26 6.56 -10.61 10.24
CA ALA A 26 6.10 -10.13 8.93
C ALA A 26 5.69 -8.65 8.89
N GLU A 27 6.41 -7.77 9.59
CA GLU A 27 6.13 -6.33 9.61
C GLU A 27 6.25 -5.71 8.20
N GLU A 28 7.28 -6.11 7.43
CA GLU A 28 7.52 -5.65 6.05
C GLU A 28 6.77 -6.47 4.97
N GLY A 29 5.82 -7.29 5.35
CA GLY A 29 5.12 -8.20 4.45
C GLY A 29 3.60 -8.14 4.58
N ILE A 30 3.02 -9.34 4.70
CA ILE A 30 1.56 -9.50 4.80
C ILE A 30 0.95 -9.00 6.13
N GLY A 31 1.80 -8.54 7.06
CA GLY A 31 1.40 -8.03 8.36
C GLY A 31 1.12 -9.13 9.39
N GLY A 32 1.80 -9.07 10.54
CA GLY A 32 1.62 -10.02 11.64
C GLY A 32 0.81 -9.47 12.81
N ALA A 33 0.50 -8.17 12.83
CA ALA A 33 -0.19 -7.54 13.94
C ALA A 33 -1.62 -8.07 14.13
N LEU A 34 -2.41 -8.13 13.04
CA LEU A 34 -3.80 -8.58 13.12
C LEU A 34 -3.93 -10.03 13.60
N PRO A 35 -3.20 -11.03 13.06
CA PRO A 35 -3.20 -12.37 13.61
C PRO A 35 -2.82 -12.45 15.09
N MET A 36 -1.84 -11.67 15.54
CA MET A 36 -1.47 -11.62 16.96
C MET A 36 -2.59 -11.03 17.83
N ILE A 37 -3.33 -10.06 17.33
CA ILE A 37 -4.50 -9.50 18.04
C ILE A 37 -5.60 -10.56 18.13
N GLU A 38 -5.88 -11.27 17.05
CA GLU A 38 -6.85 -12.38 17.00
C GLU A 38 -6.45 -13.52 17.94
N ASP A 39 -5.15 -13.80 18.08
CA ASP A 39 -4.59 -14.75 19.05
C ASP A 39 -4.62 -14.22 20.50
N GLY A 40 -5.09 -13.02 20.74
CA GLY A 40 -5.28 -12.44 22.07
C GLY A 40 -4.04 -11.80 22.67
N ILE A 41 -3.09 -11.28 21.85
CA ILE A 41 -1.88 -10.62 22.38
C ILE A 41 -2.18 -9.41 23.28
N LEU A 42 -3.33 -8.77 23.08
CA LEU A 42 -3.75 -7.62 23.89
C LEU A 42 -4.47 -8.03 25.18
N GLU A 43 -4.66 -9.34 25.41
CA GLU A 43 -5.31 -9.91 26.58
C GLU A 43 -4.29 -10.70 27.43
N ASN A 44 -4.64 -10.95 28.69
CA ASN A 44 -3.91 -11.81 29.62
C ASN A 44 -2.38 -11.56 29.74
N PRO A 45 -1.94 -10.41 30.35
CA PRO A 45 -2.75 -9.35 30.93
C PRO A 45 -3.31 -8.41 29.85
N HIS A 46 -4.42 -7.73 30.17
CA HIS A 46 -5.00 -6.70 29.30
C HIS A 46 -3.99 -5.59 29.03
N VAL A 47 -3.95 -5.09 27.80
CA VAL A 47 -3.03 -4.04 27.35
C VAL A 47 -3.79 -2.73 27.25
N ASP A 48 -3.45 -1.76 28.11
CA ASP A 48 -4.07 -0.44 28.14
C ASP A 48 -3.47 0.53 27.10
N ALA A 49 -2.19 0.33 26.74
CA ALA A 49 -1.48 1.14 25.76
C ALA A 49 -0.41 0.31 25.04
N ALA A 50 -0.17 0.62 23.77
CA ALA A 50 0.90 0.02 22.97
C ALA A 50 1.85 1.10 22.45
N PHE A 51 3.14 0.79 22.43
CA PHE A 51 4.19 1.67 21.91
C PHE A 51 5.00 0.93 20.87
N ALA A 52 5.32 1.62 19.78
CA ALA A 52 6.25 1.15 18.75
C ALA A 52 7.24 2.26 18.41
N LEU A 53 8.47 1.87 18.07
CA LEU A 53 9.51 2.77 17.59
C LEU A 53 9.91 2.35 16.18
N HIS A 54 9.95 3.32 15.27
CA HIS A 54 10.47 3.14 13.92
C HIS A 54 11.74 3.98 13.74
N VAL A 55 12.76 3.41 13.12
CA VAL A 55 13.97 4.15 12.79
C VAL A 55 13.75 4.99 11.53
N GLU A 56 13.98 6.30 11.62
CA GLU A 56 13.91 7.21 10.48
C GLU A 56 15.33 7.66 10.07
N PRO A 57 15.89 7.11 8.97
CA PRO A 57 17.28 7.36 8.60
C PRO A 57 17.55 8.79 8.13
N LEU A 58 16.52 9.57 7.82
CA LEU A 58 16.68 10.97 7.43
C LEU A 58 16.74 11.92 8.63
N GLU A 59 16.43 11.43 9.83
CA GLU A 59 16.48 12.21 11.05
C GLU A 59 17.86 12.15 11.71
N LYS A 60 18.20 13.22 12.43
CA LYS A 60 19.45 13.27 13.20
C LYS A 60 19.34 12.36 14.42
N THR A 61 20.42 11.64 14.71
CA THR A 61 20.54 10.83 15.92
C THR A 61 20.20 11.63 17.18
N GLY A 62 19.35 11.07 18.02
CA GLY A 62 18.87 11.68 19.25
C GLY A 62 17.56 12.46 19.10
N ASN A 63 17.05 12.67 17.89
CA ASN A 63 15.72 13.22 17.67
C ASN A 63 14.69 12.12 17.81
N ILE A 64 13.56 12.46 18.46
CA ILE A 64 12.36 11.64 18.51
C ILE A 64 11.22 12.44 17.90
N GLN A 65 10.61 11.90 16.88
CA GLN A 65 9.43 12.49 16.25
C GLN A 65 8.15 11.84 16.82
N ILE A 66 7.24 12.67 17.23
CA ILE A 66 5.88 12.27 17.66
C ILE A 66 4.86 13.18 17.00
N LYS A 67 3.66 12.67 16.79
CA LYS A 67 2.56 13.40 16.20
C LYS A 67 1.22 12.90 16.77
N ASP A 68 0.29 13.82 16.97
CA ASP A 68 -1.09 13.43 17.26
C ASP A 68 -1.76 12.87 15.99
N GLY A 69 -2.50 11.76 16.15
CA GLY A 69 -3.15 11.05 15.06
C GLY A 69 -2.20 10.11 14.29
N SER A 70 -2.55 9.81 13.06
CA SER A 70 -1.79 8.87 12.23
C SER A 70 -0.40 9.41 11.89
N ILE A 71 0.64 8.71 12.31
CA ILE A 71 2.04 9.06 12.01
C ILE A 71 2.56 8.33 10.76
N MET A 72 2.10 7.08 10.56
CA MET A 72 2.45 6.24 9.40
C MET A 72 1.23 6.04 8.51
N ALA A 73 1.45 6.02 7.20
CA ALA A 73 0.40 5.73 6.24
C ALA A 73 0.17 4.21 6.12
N SER A 74 -1.09 3.81 5.95
CA SER A 74 -1.43 2.43 5.59
C SER A 74 -1.02 2.16 4.15
N PRO A 75 -0.21 1.13 3.85
CA PRO A 75 0.11 0.72 2.50
C PRO A 75 -0.95 -0.22 1.94
N ASP A 76 -1.32 -0.01 0.68
CA ASP A 76 -2.12 -0.92 -0.12
C ASP A 76 -1.40 -1.12 -1.46
N ASP A 77 -1.16 -2.35 -1.84
CA ASP A 77 -0.63 -2.68 -3.15
C ASP A 77 -1.78 -3.07 -4.09
N PHE A 78 -1.71 -2.61 -5.32
CA PHE A 78 -2.70 -2.97 -6.33
C PHE A 78 -2.07 -3.60 -7.56
N LYS A 79 -2.80 -4.53 -8.16
CA LYS A 79 -2.49 -5.14 -9.44
C LYS A 79 -3.72 -5.13 -10.34
N ILE A 80 -3.55 -4.60 -11.55
CA ILE A 80 -4.57 -4.58 -12.59
C ILE A 80 -4.07 -5.41 -13.76
N VAL A 81 -4.88 -6.35 -14.21
CA VAL A 81 -4.64 -7.13 -15.42
C VAL A 81 -5.67 -6.72 -16.47
N VAL A 82 -5.18 -6.08 -17.52
CA VAL A 82 -6.02 -5.69 -18.65
C VAL A 82 -6.03 -6.83 -19.64
N HIS A 83 -7.21 -7.41 -19.89
CA HIS A 83 -7.42 -8.44 -20.90
C HIS A 83 -7.86 -7.81 -22.22
N GLY A 84 -7.23 -8.22 -23.31
CA GLY A 84 -7.52 -7.76 -24.66
C GLY A 84 -7.68 -8.92 -25.61
N VAL A 85 -7.65 -8.60 -26.90
CA VAL A 85 -7.62 -9.58 -28.00
C VAL A 85 -6.33 -9.37 -28.77
N GLY A 86 -5.39 -10.29 -28.57
CA GLY A 86 -4.07 -10.26 -29.22
C GLY A 86 -4.14 -10.62 -30.71
N GLY A 87 -3.11 -10.21 -31.45
CA GLY A 87 -2.99 -10.51 -32.86
C GLY A 87 -1.81 -9.85 -33.54
N HIS A 88 -1.72 -9.96 -34.88
CA HIS A 88 -0.64 -9.36 -35.64
C HIS A 88 -0.80 -7.83 -35.70
N ALA A 89 0.27 -7.09 -35.44
CA ALA A 89 0.23 -5.63 -35.36
C ALA A 89 -0.15 -4.91 -36.68
N SER A 90 -0.10 -5.61 -37.82
CA SER A 90 -0.56 -5.07 -39.12
C SER A 90 -2.09 -5.15 -39.31
N ALA A 91 -2.83 -5.79 -38.42
CA ALA A 91 -4.29 -5.90 -38.46
C ALA A 91 -4.91 -5.47 -37.13
N PRO A 92 -4.65 -4.24 -36.66
CA PRO A 92 -5.07 -3.78 -35.35
C PRO A 92 -6.60 -3.72 -35.18
N GLU A 93 -7.34 -3.58 -36.29
CA GLU A 93 -8.81 -3.56 -36.30
C GLU A 93 -9.45 -4.90 -35.89
N LYS A 94 -8.67 -5.98 -35.83
CA LYS A 94 -9.10 -7.32 -35.37
C LYS A 94 -8.71 -7.60 -33.93
N CYS A 95 -8.11 -6.61 -33.28
CA CYS A 95 -7.52 -6.75 -31.94
C CYS A 95 -8.16 -5.76 -30.97
N VAL A 96 -8.06 -6.09 -29.69
CA VAL A 96 -8.28 -5.12 -28.59
C VAL A 96 -6.94 -5.02 -27.86
N ASN A 97 -6.28 -3.89 -27.99
CA ASN A 97 -4.91 -3.74 -27.52
C ASN A 97 -4.84 -3.41 -26.02
N PRO A 98 -4.47 -4.35 -25.14
CA PRO A 98 -4.43 -4.11 -23.70
C PRO A 98 -3.30 -3.14 -23.30
N VAL A 99 -2.28 -2.95 -24.14
CA VAL A 99 -1.21 -1.97 -23.89
C VAL A 99 -1.76 -0.54 -23.99
N THR A 100 -2.56 -0.26 -25.01
CA THR A 100 -3.22 1.04 -25.20
C THR A 100 -4.22 1.32 -24.05
N ILE A 101 -5.01 0.30 -23.67
CA ILE A 101 -5.95 0.41 -22.56
C ILE A 101 -5.23 0.66 -21.25
N GLY A 102 -4.17 -0.12 -20.96
CA GLY A 102 -3.36 0.05 -19.76
C GLY A 102 -2.73 1.44 -19.66
N THR A 103 -2.22 1.95 -20.77
CA THR A 103 -1.67 3.31 -20.83
C THR A 103 -2.75 4.38 -20.55
N ALA A 104 -3.97 4.18 -21.07
CA ALA A 104 -5.09 5.07 -20.78
C ALA A 104 -5.49 5.03 -19.30
N ILE A 105 -5.51 3.85 -18.67
CA ILE A 105 -5.78 3.71 -17.22
C ILE A 105 -4.73 4.47 -16.41
N ILE A 106 -3.44 4.29 -16.70
CA ILE A 106 -2.36 5.01 -16.03
C ILE A 106 -2.53 6.53 -16.18
N THR A 107 -2.89 6.99 -17.38
CA THR A 107 -3.14 8.41 -17.63
C THR A 107 -4.29 8.96 -16.79
N GLU A 108 -5.38 8.21 -16.62
CA GLU A 108 -6.49 8.62 -15.76
C GLU A 108 -6.08 8.62 -14.26
N PHE A 109 -5.25 7.69 -13.82
CA PHE A 109 -4.71 7.69 -12.46
C PHE A 109 -3.85 8.92 -12.17
N GLU A 110 -3.00 9.33 -13.11
CA GLU A 110 -2.23 10.57 -12.98
C GLU A 110 -3.13 11.82 -12.92
N LYS A 111 -4.26 11.82 -13.63
CA LYS A 111 -5.25 12.90 -13.53
C LYS A 111 -5.93 12.91 -12.16
N LEU A 112 -6.25 11.75 -11.58
CA LEU A 112 -6.78 11.66 -10.21
C LEU A 112 -5.80 12.24 -9.21
N ASN A 113 -4.52 11.89 -9.29
CA ASN A 113 -3.46 12.46 -8.45
C ASN A 113 -3.41 13.99 -8.55
N ALA A 114 -3.51 14.53 -9.76
CA ALA A 114 -3.44 15.96 -10.00
C ALA A 114 -4.72 16.74 -9.62
N THR A 115 -5.82 16.07 -9.37
CA THR A 115 -7.14 16.69 -9.15
C THR A 115 -7.77 16.24 -7.84
N VAL A 116 -8.43 15.08 -7.82
CA VAL A 116 -9.24 14.60 -6.69
C VAL A 116 -8.38 14.29 -5.46
N LEU A 117 -7.18 13.76 -5.68
CA LEU A 117 -6.28 13.33 -4.61
C LEU A 117 -5.29 14.41 -4.16
N LYS A 118 -5.16 15.49 -4.92
CA LYS A 118 -4.14 16.54 -4.71
C LYS A 118 -4.04 17.06 -3.28
N ASP A 119 -5.20 17.28 -2.64
CA ASP A 119 -5.30 17.86 -1.31
C ASP A 119 -5.74 16.83 -0.25
N LYS A 120 -5.68 15.54 -0.57
CA LYS A 120 -6.00 14.44 0.33
C LYS A 120 -4.74 13.88 1.00
N PRO A 121 -4.85 13.36 2.23
CA PRO A 121 -3.71 12.76 2.92
C PRO A 121 -3.42 11.34 2.39
N CYS A 122 -3.18 11.22 1.09
CA CYS A 122 -2.90 9.97 0.40
C CYS A 122 -1.94 10.17 -0.77
N VAL A 123 -1.35 9.05 -1.20
CA VAL A 123 -0.51 8.97 -2.40
C VAL A 123 -0.89 7.71 -3.17
N MET A 124 -0.97 7.80 -4.48
CA MET A 124 -1.13 6.68 -5.39
C MET A 124 -0.06 6.73 -6.45
N THR A 125 0.70 5.65 -6.62
CA THR A 125 1.80 5.60 -7.59
C THR A 125 1.75 4.30 -8.38
N VAL A 126 1.76 4.41 -9.71
CA VAL A 126 2.01 3.27 -10.59
C VAL A 126 3.51 3.07 -10.69
N CYS A 127 3.99 1.87 -10.34
CA CYS A 127 5.42 1.55 -10.30
C CYS A 127 5.83 0.54 -11.37
N TYR A 128 4.87 -0.14 -11.98
CA TYR A 128 5.13 -1.20 -12.96
C TYR A 128 4.08 -1.20 -14.05
N PHE A 129 4.53 -1.33 -15.28
CA PHE A 129 3.70 -1.60 -16.45
C PHE A 129 4.41 -2.57 -17.37
N ASN A 130 3.72 -3.66 -17.72
CA ASN A 130 4.25 -4.63 -18.68
C ASN A 130 3.14 -5.07 -19.64
N GLY A 131 3.45 -5.08 -20.94
CA GLY A 131 2.52 -5.54 -21.98
C GLY A 131 3.26 -5.94 -23.23
N GLY A 132 3.14 -7.22 -23.58
CA GLY A 132 3.77 -7.79 -24.78
C GLY A 132 5.23 -8.17 -24.60
N THR A 133 5.72 -8.97 -25.58
CA THR A 133 7.09 -9.52 -25.60
C THR A 133 7.81 -9.23 -26.91
N CYS A 134 7.14 -8.65 -27.89
CA CYS A 134 7.70 -8.34 -29.22
C CYS A 134 7.03 -7.11 -29.83
N ASN A 135 7.66 -6.57 -30.88
CA ASN A 135 7.24 -5.31 -31.51
C ASN A 135 6.19 -5.46 -32.63
N ASN A 136 5.87 -6.67 -33.06
CA ASN A 136 5.00 -6.94 -34.20
C ASN A 136 3.74 -7.76 -33.83
N ALA A 137 3.48 -7.98 -32.56
CA ALA A 137 2.27 -8.64 -32.08
C ALA A 137 1.64 -7.87 -30.93
N ILE A 138 0.32 -7.70 -31.00
CA ILE A 138 -0.49 -7.17 -29.91
C ILE A 138 -0.69 -8.30 -28.87
N PRO A 139 -0.37 -8.07 -27.59
CA PRO A 139 -0.51 -9.10 -26.57
C PRO A 139 -1.97 -9.36 -26.19
N GLN A 140 -2.21 -10.45 -25.46
CA GLN A 140 -3.55 -10.73 -24.88
C GLN A 140 -3.77 -10.03 -23.54
N THR A 141 -2.69 -9.68 -22.85
CA THR A 141 -2.78 -9.02 -21.53
C THR A 141 -1.73 -7.95 -21.39
N ALA A 142 -2.03 -6.96 -20.53
CA ALA A 142 -1.06 -6.04 -19.96
C ALA A 142 -1.26 -5.97 -18.45
N GLU A 143 -0.18 -5.78 -17.71
CA GLU A 143 -0.20 -5.67 -16.23
C GLU A 143 0.24 -4.30 -15.78
N ILE A 144 -0.49 -3.76 -14.82
CA ILE A 144 -0.17 -2.53 -14.10
C ILE A 144 -0.06 -2.89 -12.62
N MET A 145 0.99 -2.45 -11.94
CA MET A 145 1.09 -2.57 -10.48
C MET A 145 1.55 -1.26 -9.88
N GLY A 146 1.11 -1.03 -8.67
CA GLY A 146 1.46 0.17 -7.93
C GLY A 146 1.12 0.06 -6.46
N THR A 147 1.35 1.15 -5.75
CA THR A 147 1.04 1.27 -4.32
C THR A 147 0.15 2.48 -4.07
N ALA A 148 -0.73 2.34 -3.11
CA ALA A 148 -1.54 3.42 -2.57
C ALA A 148 -1.24 3.55 -1.06
N ARG A 149 -1.21 4.77 -0.56
CA ARG A 149 -0.96 5.05 0.86
C ARG A 149 -1.94 6.09 1.36
N SER A 150 -2.47 5.89 2.56
CA SER A 150 -3.43 6.80 3.17
C SER A 150 -3.21 6.90 4.68
N LEU A 151 -3.52 8.07 5.24
CA LEU A 151 -3.36 8.33 6.68
C LEU A 151 -4.62 8.05 7.49
N ASP A 152 -5.76 7.83 6.85
CA ASP A 152 -7.04 7.52 7.50
C ASP A 152 -7.87 6.54 6.66
N ASN A 153 -8.79 5.84 7.32
CA ASN A 153 -9.60 4.80 6.71
C ASN A 153 -10.59 5.34 5.66
N GLU A 154 -11.16 6.52 5.87
CA GLU A 154 -12.11 7.13 4.92
C GLU A 154 -11.43 7.43 3.59
N THR A 155 -10.24 8.04 3.66
CA THR A 155 -9.40 8.30 2.49
C THR A 155 -8.96 7.00 1.81
N ARG A 156 -8.64 5.95 2.59
CA ARG A 156 -8.25 4.64 2.08
C ARG A 156 -9.38 3.99 1.28
N GLU A 157 -10.58 3.93 1.84
CA GLU A 157 -11.76 3.35 1.17
C GLU A 157 -12.10 4.11 -0.11
N MET A 158 -12.13 5.44 -0.04
CA MET A 158 -12.32 6.30 -1.22
C MET A 158 -11.28 6.01 -2.31
N LEU A 159 -10.01 5.86 -1.94
CA LEU A 159 -8.91 5.62 -2.89
C LEU A 159 -9.06 4.28 -3.59
N ILE A 160 -9.41 3.22 -2.85
CA ILE A 160 -9.67 1.88 -3.40
C ILE A 160 -10.85 1.92 -4.39
N GLU A 161 -11.95 2.57 -4.02
CA GLU A 161 -13.11 2.74 -4.90
C GLU A 161 -12.76 3.51 -6.19
N LEU A 162 -12.00 4.60 -6.07
CA LEU A 162 -11.57 5.40 -7.21
C LEU A 162 -10.66 4.62 -8.17
N LEU A 163 -9.73 3.82 -7.63
CA LEU A 163 -8.86 2.94 -8.42
C LEU A 163 -9.68 1.94 -9.23
N ASP A 164 -10.55 1.20 -8.56
CA ASP A 164 -11.38 0.17 -9.18
C ASP A 164 -12.30 0.76 -10.26
N LYS A 165 -13.06 1.79 -9.89
CA LYS A 165 -13.97 2.47 -10.78
C LYS A 165 -13.27 3.05 -12.01
N THR A 166 -12.17 3.75 -11.82
CA THR A 166 -11.45 4.40 -12.91
C THR A 166 -10.85 3.38 -13.87
N ALA A 167 -10.29 2.28 -13.36
CA ALA A 167 -9.76 1.21 -14.19
C ALA A 167 -10.87 0.60 -15.05
N HIS A 168 -12.00 0.23 -14.45
CA HIS A 168 -13.14 -0.37 -15.15
C HIS A 168 -13.80 0.58 -16.16
N GLU A 169 -14.06 1.82 -15.78
CA GLU A 169 -14.67 2.80 -16.69
C GLU A 169 -13.76 3.12 -17.88
N THR A 170 -12.44 3.20 -17.65
CA THR A 170 -11.48 3.45 -18.71
C THR A 170 -11.37 2.25 -19.66
N ALA A 171 -11.25 1.05 -19.13
CA ALA A 171 -11.24 -0.16 -19.94
C ALA A 171 -12.50 -0.26 -20.82
N LYS A 172 -13.68 -0.03 -20.23
CA LYS A 172 -14.96 -0.09 -20.94
C LYS A 172 -15.11 0.92 -22.09
N LYS A 173 -14.41 2.06 -22.03
CA LYS A 173 -14.42 3.06 -23.11
C LYS A 173 -13.60 2.63 -24.31
N HIS A 174 -12.71 1.67 -24.13
CA HIS A 174 -11.78 1.20 -25.16
C HIS A 174 -12.12 -0.17 -25.77
N GLY A 175 -13.20 -0.83 -25.29
CA GLY A 175 -13.73 -2.07 -25.87
C GLY A 175 -13.99 -3.14 -24.81
#